data_8caf00aa9e572fef5aad6486ac68de19
#
_entry.id   8caf00aa9e572fef5aad6486ac68de19
#
_cell.length_a   1.000
_cell.length_b   1.000
_cell.length_c   1.000
_cell.angle_alpha   90.00
_cell.angle_beta   90.00
_cell.angle_gamma   90.00
#
_symmetry.space_group_name_H-M   'P 1'
#
loop_
_entity.id
_entity.type
_entity.pdbx_description
1 polymer ?
#
loop_
_entity_poly.entity_id
_entity_poly.type
_entity_poly.pdbx_seq_one_letter_code
_entity_poly.pdbx_strand_id
1 'polypeptide(L)'
;MTTTKSLVRLAHSSDEAEVLAHIRIMHAESGWRELDIDRCRIFLARAFDRKGGILGVIGAPGHIRAMIYVLITNAWYTSDHHLEELFCWVHPDHRNSDYSKLLIEFAKDCSDRISVEMGSKCPLIMGILTGKRMAAKVRLYRRFFGIPVGAYFAHNVCWPQAEPSEEDFWRLPSMAKWLRRHSTGNERKMAS
;
A
#
# COMPACT_ATOMS: atom_id res chain seq x y z
N MET A 1 2.89 -10.28 -29.63
CA MET A 1 2.70 -10.03 -28.19
C MET A 1 1.28 -9.53 -27.99
N THR A 2 0.39 -10.38 -27.51
CA THR A 2 -1.01 -10.04 -27.26
C THR A 2 -1.06 -9.15 -26.03
N THR A 3 -1.39 -7.89 -26.21
CA THR A 3 -1.58 -6.91 -25.12
C THR A 3 -2.77 -7.38 -24.29
N THR A 4 -2.51 -8.08 -23.20
CA THR A 4 -3.54 -8.38 -22.20
C THR A 4 -4.05 -7.03 -21.70
N LYS A 5 -5.28 -6.67 -22.09
CA LYS A 5 -5.91 -5.42 -21.67
C LYS A 5 -5.89 -5.40 -20.14
N SER A 6 -5.10 -4.50 -19.55
CA SER A 6 -4.98 -4.38 -18.09
C SER A 6 -6.38 -4.23 -17.51
N LEU A 7 -6.75 -5.13 -16.58
CA LEU A 7 -8.01 -5.03 -15.84
C LEU A 7 -8.03 -3.81 -14.92
N VAL A 8 -6.87 -3.25 -14.63
CA VAL A 8 -6.73 -2.03 -13.83
C VAL A 8 -6.75 -0.83 -14.75
N ARG A 9 -7.69 0.06 -14.56
CA ARG A 9 -7.76 1.36 -15.20
C ARG A 9 -7.41 2.47 -14.23
N LEU A 10 -6.99 3.61 -14.74
CA LEU A 10 -6.87 4.81 -13.93
C LEU A 10 -8.29 5.31 -13.57
N ALA A 11 -8.44 5.74 -12.31
CA ALA A 11 -9.67 6.37 -11.88
C ALA A 11 -9.86 7.75 -12.51
N HIS A 12 -11.11 8.15 -12.66
CA HIS A 12 -11.53 9.42 -13.19
C HIS A 12 -12.38 10.19 -12.16
N SER A 13 -12.55 11.49 -12.31
CA SER A 13 -13.38 12.29 -11.39
C SER A 13 -14.82 11.78 -11.23
N SER A 14 -15.36 11.15 -12.27
CA SER A 14 -16.68 10.49 -12.21
C SER A 14 -16.74 9.29 -11.26
N ASP A 15 -15.60 8.73 -10.84
CA ASP A 15 -15.51 7.63 -9.87
C ASP A 15 -15.50 8.11 -8.42
N GLU A 16 -15.41 9.44 -8.16
CA GLU A 16 -15.19 9.99 -6.81
C GLU A 16 -16.19 9.49 -5.78
N ALA A 17 -17.46 9.55 -6.09
CA ALA A 17 -18.52 9.16 -5.14
C ALA A 17 -18.38 7.69 -4.71
N GLU A 18 -18.11 6.80 -5.66
CA GLU A 18 -17.95 5.37 -5.41
C GLU A 18 -16.64 5.08 -4.67
N VAL A 19 -15.53 5.72 -5.06
CA VAL A 19 -14.24 5.59 -4.36
C VAL A 19 -14.38 6.05 -2.91
N LEU A 20 -15.07 7.16 -2.62
CA LEU A 20 -15.33 7.61 -1.27
C LEU A 20 -16.21 6.63 -0.47
N ALA A 21 -17.19 5.99 -1.12
CA ALA A 21 -17.97 4.94 -0.47
C ALA A 21 -17.07 3.75 -0.07
N HIS A 22 -16.18 3.33 -0.94
CA HIS A 22 -15.20 2.27 -0.64
C HIS A 22 -14.18 2.67 0.43
N ILE A 23 -13.73 3.93 0.45
CA ILE A 23 -12.86 4.46 1.51
C ILE A 23 -13.56 4.34 2.87
N ARG A 24 -14.87 4.64 2.97
CA ARG A 24 -15.63 4.46 4.23
C ARG A 24 -15.62 2.99 4.69
N ILE A 25 -15.86 2.04 3.78
CA ILE A 25 -15.85 0.60 4.11
C ILE A 25 -14.43 0.17 4.56
N MET A 26 -13.42 0.57 3.81
CA MET A 26 -12.01 0.29 4.14
C MET A 26 -11.63 0.88 5.50
N HIS A 27 -12.02 2.12 5.76
CA HIS A 27 -11.74 2.81 7.01
C HIS A 27 -12.45 2.15 8.20
N ALA A 28 -13.70 1.73 8.05
CA ALA A 28 -14.40 0.98 9.08
C ALA A 28 -13.73 -0.36 9.44
N GLU A 29 -12.95 -0.93 8.51
CA GLU A 29 -12.19 -2.16 8.74
C GLU A 29 -10.83 -1.92 9.40
N SER A 30 -10.14 -0.82 9.11
CA SER A 30 -8.72 -0.66 9.44
C SER A 30 -8.31 0.77 9.82
N GLY A 31 -9.23 1.72 9.84
CA GLY A 31 -8.96 3.08 10.29
C GLY A 31 -8.69 3.15 11.79
N TRP A 32 -7.72 3.94 12.20
CA TRP A 32 -7.32 4.15 13.60
C TRP A 32 -7.48 5.62 14.08
N ARG A 33 -8.02 6.47 13.22
CA ARG A 33 -8.42 7.85 13.49
C ARG A 33 -9.77 8.09 12.85
N GLU A 34 -10.44 9.17 13.22
CA GLU A 34 -11.68 9.61 12.59
C GLU A 34 -11.45 9.90 11.09
N LEU A 35 -12.43 9.52 10.26
CA LEU A 35 -12.35 9.70 8.82
C LEU A 35 -12.77 11.13 8.42
N ASP A 36 -11.81 11.86 7.91
CA ASP A 36 -12.02 13.18 7.30
C ASP A 36 -12.26 13.02 5.78
N ILE A 37 -13.50 13.16 5.36
CA ILE A 37 -13.90 12.99 3.95
C ILE A 37 -13.38 14.11 3.07
N ASP A 38 -13.31 15.34 3.57
CA ASP A 38 -12.84 16.47 2.77
C ASP A 38 -11.33 16.36 2.50
N ARG A 39 -10.59 15.86 3.49
CA ARG A 39 -9.20 15.49 3.28
C ARG A 39 -9.03 14.35 2.27
N CYS A 40 -9.89 13.34 2.28
CA CYS A 40 -9.89 12.28 1.26
C CYS A 40 -10.10 12.87 -0.14
N ARG A 41 -11.04 13.81 -0.31
CA ARG A 41 -11.29 14.47 -1.60
C ARG A 41 -10.06 15.21 -2.13
N ILE A 42 -9.30 15.89 -1.26
CA ILE A 42 -8.06 16.57 -1.65
C ILE A 42 -7.05 15.58 -2.26
N PHE A 43 -6.87 14.39 -1.66
CA PHE A 43 -6.00 13.37 -2.21
C PHE A 43 -6.53 12.77 -3.50
N LEU A 44 -7.85 12.53 -3.59
CA LEU A 44 -8.47 12.01 -4.81
C LEU A 44 -8.34 12.99 -5.96
N ALA A 45 -8.54 14.29 -5.73
CA ALA A 45 -8.35 15.33 -6.73
C ALA A 45 -6.93 15.30 -7.32
N ARG A 46 -5.90 15.11 -6.49
CA ARG A 46 -4.51 14.94 -6.96
C ARG A 46 -4.37 13.79 -7.96
N ALA A 47 -5.04 12.66 -7.69
CA ALA A 47 -5.00 11.51 -8.60
C ALA A 47 -5.78 11.77 -9.89
N PHE A 48 -6.95 12.38 -9.81
CA PHE A 48 -7.77 12.71 -10.98
C PHE A 48 -7.08 13.75 -11.88
N ASP A 49 -6.44 14.74 -11.28
CA ASP A 49 -5.70 15.80 -11.99
C ASP A 49 -4.30 15.36 -12.44
N ARG A 50 -3.86 14.16 -12.11
CA ARG A 50 -2.48 13.68 -12.38
C ARG A 50 -1.40 14.53 -11.71
N LYS A 51 -1.67 15.06 -10.51
CA LYS A 51 -0.77 15.95 -9.75
C LYS A 51 -0.20 15.24 -8.53
N GLY A 52 0.71 14.30 -8.76
CA GLY A 52 1.43 13.59 -7.70
C GLY A 52 0.67 12.44 -7.05
N GLY A 53 -0.46 12.00 -7.61
CA GLY A 53 -1.21 10.82 -7.17
C GLY A 53 -1.62 9.95 -8.35
N ILE A 54 -1.66 8.64 -8.13
CA ILE A 54 -2.11 7.65 -9.12
C ILE A 54 -3.12 6.75 -8.42
N LEU A 55 -4.36 6.75 -8.92
CA LEU A 55 -5.42 5.88 -8.41
C LEU A 55 -5.79 4.87 -9.50
N GLY A 56 -5.43 3.61 -9.27
CA GLY A 56 -5.84 2.47 -10.10
C GLY A 56 -7.10 1.82 -9.54
N VAL A 57 -8.03 1.47 -10.40
CA VAL A 57 -9.28 0.79 -10.02
C VAL A 57 -9.57 -0.39 -10.93
N ILE A 58 -10.19 -1.43 -10.37
CA ILE A 58 -10.71 -2.59 -11.11
C ILE A 58 -12.24 -2.51 -11.09
N GLY A 59 -12.83 -2.51 -12.26
CA GLY A 59 -14.27 -2.40 -12.47
C GLY A 59 -14.64 -1.20 -13.34
N ALA A 60 -15.83 -1.25 -13.94
CA ALA A 60 -16.42 -0.13 -14.65
C ALA A 60 -16.86 0.97 -13.67
N PRO A 61 -17.07 2.22 -14.12
CA PRO A 61 -17.72 3.24 -13.29
C PRO A 61 -19.06 2.74 -12.72
N GLY A 62 -19.29 2.96 -11.44
CA GLY A 62 -20.45 2.43 -10.71
C GLY A 62 -20.32 0.96 -10.24
N HIS A 63 -19.20 0.29 -10.55
CA HIS A 63 -18.94 -1.12 -10.22
C HIS A 63 -17.47 -1.37 -9.86
N ILE A 64 -16.85 -0.48 -9.08
CA ILE A 64 -15.48 -0.65 -8.60
C ILE A 64 -15.43 -1.79 -7.59
N ARG A 65 -14.50 -2.71 -7.78
CA ARG A 65 -14.31 -3.91 -6.95
C ARG A 65 -13.02 -3.89 -6.14
N ALA A 66 -12.04 -3.16 -6.62
CA ALA A 66 -10.74 -3.03 -5.98
C ALA A 66 -10.06 -1.74 -6.40
N MET A 67 -9.18 -1.20 -5.55
CA MET A 67 -8.48 0.05 -5.81
C MET A 67 -7.12 0.08 -5.13
N ILE A 68 -6.18 0.80 -5.75
CA ILE A 68 -4.88 1.12 -5.20
C ILE A 68 -4.59 2.60 -5.42
N TYR A 69 -4.10 3.27 -4.39
CA TYR A 69 -3.61 4.64 -4.49
C TYR A 69 -2.11 4.65 -4.17
N VAL A 70 -1.31 5.14 -5.09
CA VAL A 70 0.10 5.43 -4.88
C VAL A 70 0.35 6.93 -5.04
N LEU A 71 1.18 7.47 -4.15
CA LEU A 71 1.57 8.87 -4.11
C LEU A 71 2.99 9.01 -4.64
N ILE A 72 3.24 10.00 -5.49
CA ILE A 72 4.59 10.38 -5.90
C ILE A 72 5.11 11.35 -4.82
N THR A 73 6.16 10.97 -4.12
CA THR A 73 6.72 11.75 -3.00
C THR A 73 8.24 11.62 -2.94
N ASN A 74 8.84 12.27 -1.95
CA ASN A 74 10.30 12.27 -1.74
C ASN A 74 10.57 11.89 -0.28
N ALA A 75 11.68 11.18 -0.04
CA ALA A 75 12.18 11.04 1.31
C ALA A 75 12.75 12.38 1.80
N TRP A 76 12.67 12.64 3.11
CA TRP A 76 13.06 13.93 3.71
C TRP A 76 14.52 14.34 3.47
N TYR A 77 15.38 13.40 3.05
CA TYR A 77 16.82 13.60 2.84
C TYR A 77 17.23 13.65 1.36
N THR A 78 16.29 13.55 0.41
CA THR A 78 16.58 13.58 -1.02
C THR A 78 15.47 14.26 -1.81
N SER A 79 15.83 14.81 -2.98
CA SER A 79 14.88 15.28 -3.98
C SER A 79 14.41 14.18 -4.94
N ASP A 80 15.02 12.99 -4.86
CA ASP A 80 14.61 11.87 -5.72
C ASP A 80 13.22 11.37 -5.36
N HIS A 81 12.45 11.06 -6.38
CA HIS A 81 11.07 10.64 -6.21
C HIS A 81 10.98 9.14 -5.97
N HIS A 82 9.96 8.75 -5.22
CA HIS A 82 9.50 7.37 -5.11
C HIS A 82 7.98 7.32 -5.09
N LEU A 83 7.42 6.15 -5.36
CA LEU A 83 6.01 5.87 -5.16
C LEU A 83 5.79 5.27 -3.77
N GLU A 84 4.81 5.80 -3.05
CA GLU A 84 4.39 5.29 -1.75
C GLU A 84 2.92 4.88 -1.78
N GLU A 85 2.62 3.64 -1.36
CA GLU A 85 1.25 3.17 -1.24
C GLU A 85 0.54 3.87 -0.09
N LEU A 86 -0.57 4.56 -0.37
CA LEU A 86 -1.50 5.02 0.66
C LEU A 86 -2.48 3.92 1.05
N PHE A 87 -2.98 3.18 0.08
CA PHE A 87 -3.80 1.99 0.30
C PHE A 87 -3.83 1.08 -0.93
N CYS A 88 -3.95 -0.23 -0.66
CA CYS A 88 -4.33 -1.25 -1.63
C CYS A 88 -5.47 -2.07 -1.02
N TRP A 89 -6.65 -2.01 -1.64
CA TRP A 89 -7.87 -2.55 -1.06
C TRP A 89 -8.73 -3.28 -2.10
N VAL A 90 -9.32 -4.39 -1.66
CA VAL A 90 -10.28 -5.18 -2.44
C VAL A 90 -11.57 -5.26 -1.64
N HIS A 91 -12.69 -4.97 -2.30
CA HIS A 91 -14.02 -5.07 -1.68
C HIS A 91 -14.22 -6.45 -1.05
N PRO A 92 -14.84 -6.56 0.14
CA PRO A 92 -15.00 -7.83 0.86
C PRO A 92 -15.53 -8.97 -0.01
N ASP A 93 -16.52 -8.71 -0.86
CA ASP A 93 -17.17 -9.70 -1.73
C ASP A 93 -16.24 -10.24 -2.83
N HIS A 94 -15.13 -9.55 -3.10
CA HIS A 94 -14.19 -9.89 -4.17
C HIS A 94 -12.81 -10.35 -3.67
N ARG A 95 -12.63 -10.60 -2.36
CA ARG A 95 -11.34 -10.94 -1.75
C ARG A 95 -10.78 -12.31 -2.15
N ASN A 96 -11.59 -13.16 -2.75
CA ASN A 96 -11.15 -14.46 -3.28
C ASN A 96 -10.62 -14.37 -4.73
N SER A 97 -10.54 -13.17 -5.30
CA SER A 97 -10.02 -12.91 -6.65
C SER A 97 -8.52 -12.61 -6.65
N ASP A 98 -7.95 -12.50 -7.84
CA ASP A 98 -6.55 -12.07 -8.04
C ASP A 98 -6.40 -10.53 -8.08
N TYR A 99 -7.42 -9.77 -7.70
CA TYR A 99 -7.41 -8.30 -7.83
C TYR A 99 -6.27 -7.63 -7.08
N SER A 100 -5.92 -8.10 -5.88
CA SER A 100 -4.78 -7.55 -5.14
C SER A 100 -3.44 -7.74 -5.86
N LYS A 101 -3.26 -8.86 -6.58
CA LYS A 101 -2.06 -9.09 -7.40
C LYS A 101 -2.02 -8.12 -8.57
N LEU A 102 -3.14 -7.97 -9.30
CA LEU A 102 -3.25 -7.05 -10.44
C LEU A 102 -3.00 -5.60 -10.04
N LEU A 103 -3.48 -5.18 -8.87
CA LEU A 103 -3.21 -3.85 -8.34
C LEU A 103 -1.72 -3.63 -8.00
N ILE A 104 -1.05 -4.63 -7.44
CA ILE A 104 0.39 -4.56 -7.15
C ILE A 104 1.20 -4.51 -8.46
N GLU A 105 0.86 -5.33 -9.44
CA GLU A 105 1.50 -5.31 -10.76
C GLU A 105 1.32 -3.95 -11.44
N PHE A 106 0.11 -3.39 -11.40
CA PHE A 106 -0.16 -2.04 -11.89
C PHE A 106 0.73 -0.99 -11.20
N ALA A 107 0.89 -1.04 -9.88
CA ALA A 107 1.74 -0.09 -9.15
C ALA A 107 3.22 -0.24 -9.54
N LYS A 108 3.70 -1.47 -9.79
CA LYS A 108 5.05 -1.73 -10.31
C LYS A 108 5.22 -1.15 -11.71
N ASP A 109 4.26 -1.39 -12.60
CA ASP A 109 4.27 -0.81 -13.95
C ASP A 109 4.30 0.72 -13.92
N CYS A 110 3.60 1.36 -12.97
CA CYS A 110 3.67 2.81 -12.77
C CYS A 110 5.09 3.25 -12.35
N SER A 111 5.71 2.53 -11.41
CA SER A 111 7.08 2.79 -10.97
C SER A 111 8.08 2.68 -12.13
N ASP A 112 7.96 1.63 -12.94
CA ASP A 112 8.84 1.39 -14.09
C ASP A 112 8.67 2.49 -15.15
N ARG A 113 7.44 2.88 -15.49
CA ARG A 113 7.14 3.97 -16.46
C ARG A 113 7.69 5.31 -15.99
N ILE A 114 7.43 5.67 -14.74
CA ILE A 114 7.94 6.93 -14.17
C ILE A 114 9.47 6.92 -14.15
N SER A 115 10.09 5.79 -13.83
CA SER A 115 11.56 5.65 -13.89
C SER A 115 12.11 5.94 -15.28
N VAL A 116 11.44 5.47 -16.33
CA VAL A 116 11.82 5.74 -17.72
C VAL A 116 11.61 7.21 -18.06
N GLU A 117 10.46 7.79 -17.70
CA GLU A 117 10.13 9.21 -17.99
C GLU A 117 11.10 10.18 -17.30
N MET A 118 11.49 9.85 -16.07
CA MET A 118 12.41 10.68 -15.29
C MET A 118 13.89 10.43 -15.60
N GLY A 119 14.22 9.38 -16.34
CA GLY A 119 15.61 8.95 -16.58
C GLY A 119 16.35 8.50 -15.31
N SER A 120 15.64 8.22 -14.23
CA SER A 120 16.17 7.79 -12.94
C SER A 120 15.23 6.78 -12.28
N LYS A 121 15.76 5.95 -11.37
CA LYS A 121 14.93 4.98 -10.65
C LYS A 121 13.91 5.69 -9.75
N CYS A 122 12.64 5.30 -9.88
CA CYS A 122 11.54 5.72 -9.01
C CYS A 122 11.05 4.49 -8.21
N PRO A 123 11.62 4.18 -7.04
CA PRO A 123 11.25 3.00 -6.25
C PRO A 123 9.77 3.00 -5.85
N LEU A 124 9.18 1.82 -5.75
CA LEU A 124 7.84 1.63 -5.18
C LEU A 124 7.97 1.11 -3.73
N ILE A 125 7.42 1.85 -2.80
CA ILE A 125 7.34 1.48 -1.38
C ILE A 125 5.90 1.10 -1.09
N MET A 126 5.68 -0.14 -0.62
CA MET A 126 4.37 -0.61 -0.19
C MET A 126 4.41 -0.98 1.29
N GLY A 127 3.47 -0.40 2.03
CA GLY A 127 3.37 -0.56 3.48
C GLY A 127 2.15 -1.36 3.92
N ILE A 128 2.18 -1.85 5.15
CA ILE A 128 1.02 -2.46 5.80
C ILE A 128 0.79 -1.74 7.12
N LEU A 129 -0.23 -0.88 7.13
CA LEU A 129 -0.70 -0.22 8.34
C LEU A 129 -2.17 -0.58 8.54
N THR A 130 -2.42 -1.76 9.11
CA THR A 130 -3.77 -2.26 9.36
C THR A 130 -3.75 -3.30 10.47
N GLY A 131 -4.73 -3.24 11.38
CA GLY A 131 -4.93 -4.28 12.38
C GLY A 131 -5.58 -5.55 11.81
N LYS A 132 -6.24 -5.46 10.63
CA LYS A 132 -7.00 -6.57 10.07
C LYS A 132 -6.25 -7.29 8.95
N ARG A 133 -6.18 -8.63 9.03
CA ARG A 133 -5.59 -9.50 8.00
C ARG A 133 -4.11 -9.20 7.69
N MET A 134 -3.37 -8.65 8.63
CA MET A 134 -1.97 -8.27 8.47
C MET A 134 -1.13 -9.43 7.91
N ALA A 135 -1.21 -10.61 8.51
CA ALA A 135 -0.46 -11.79 8.06
C ALA A 135 -0.72 -12.18 6.60
N ALA A 136 -1.98 -12.02 6.12
CA ALA A 136 -2.32 -12.29 4.73
C ALA A 136 -1.70 -11.24 3.79
N LYS A 137 -1.73 -9.97 4.15
CA LYS A 137 -1.08 -8.89 3.39
C LYS A 137 0.44 -9.06 3.35
N VAL A 138 1.06 -9.39 4.48
CA VAL A 138 2.51 -9.69 4.54
C VAL A 138 2.88 -10.85 3.61
N ARG A 139 2.11 -11.96 3.64
CA ARG A 139 2.36 -13.08 2.72
C ARG A 139 2.22 -12.68 1.25
N LEU A 140 1.23 -11.84 0.93
CA LEU A 140 1.04 -11.32 -0.41
C LEU A 140 2.23 -10.47 -0.85
N TYR A 141 2.60 -9.44 -0.08
CA TYR A 141 3.68 -8.53 -0.44
C TYR A 141 5.05 -9.23 -0.53
N ARG A 142 5.30 -10.22 0.31
CA ARG A 142 6.52 -11.04 0.22
C ARG A 142 6.66 -11.78 -1.10
N ARG A 143 5.57 -12.18 -1.75
CA ARG A 143 5.62 -12.82 -3.08
C ARG A 143 6.06 -11.87 -4.18
N PHE A 144 5.77 -10.57 -4.03
CA PHE A 144 6.08 -9.54 -5.03
C PHE A 144 7.39 -8.80 -4.76
N PHE A 145 7.75 -8.61 -3.49
CA PHE A 145 8.86 -7.73 -3.08
C PHE A 145 9.95 -8.45 -2.28
N GLY A 146 9.72 -9.70 -1.89
CA GLY A 146 10.71 -10.45 -1.11
C GLY A 146 10.66 -10.12 0.38
N ILE A 147 11.81 -9.78 0.96
CA ILE A 147 11.93 -9.51 2.40
C ILE A 147 11.52 -8.07 2.71
N PRO A 148 10.71 -7.84 3.78
CA PRO A 148 10.41 -6.48 4.23
C PRO A 148 11.67 -5.71 4.58
N VAL A 149 11.73 -4.43 4.16
CA VAL A 149 12.89 -3.55 4.41
C VAL A 149 12.70 -2.64 5.62
N GLY A 150 11.51 -2.62 6.21
CA GLY A 150 11.17 -1.82 7.39
C GLY A 150 9.91 -2.29 8.09
N ALA A 151 9.63 -1.70 9.24
CA ALA A 151 8.41 -1.92 10.02
C ALA A 151 7.94 -0.61 10.66
N TYR A 152 6.63 -0.46 10.87
CA TYR A 152 6.05 0.66 11.61
C TYR A 152 5.65 0.19 13.01
N PHE A 153 5.98 1.01 14.01
CA PHE A 153 5.53 0.84 15.38
C PHE A 153 4.64 2.02 15.75
N ALA A 154 3.54 1.76 16.43
CA ALA A 154 2.57 2.78 16.78
C ALA A 154 2.41 2.86 18.31
N HIS A 155 2.27 4.10 18.82
CA HIS A 155 1.98 4.39 20.21
C HIS A 155 0.69 5.22 20.29
N ASN A 156 -0.16 4.97 21.29
CA ASN A 156 -1.46 5.63 21.47
C ASN A 156 -2.41 5.46 20.25
N VAL A 157 -2.42 4.29 19.65
CA VAL A 157 -3.31 3.92 18.55
C VAL A 157 -4.44 3.06 19.09
N CYS A 158 -5.68 3.50 18.90
CA CYS A 158 -6.88 2.69 19.11
C CYS A 158 -7.28 2.05 17.78
N TRP A 159 -7.09 0.76 17.64
CA TRP A 159 -7.61 0.02 16.49
C TRP A 159 -9.10 -0.26 16.71
N PRO A 160 -9.97 -0.10 15.71
CA PRO A 160 -11.40 -0.38 15.85
C PRO A 160 -11.73 -1.87 16.03
N GLN A 161 -10.75 -2.73 15.93
CA GLN A 161 -10.84 -4.18 16.11
C GLN A 161 -9.65 -4.66 16.94
N ALA A 162 -9.76 -5.88 17.51
CA ALA A 162 -8.73 -6.47 18.36
C ALA A 162 -7.31 -6.24 17.83
N GLU A 163 -6.43 -5.81 18.72
CA GLU A 163 -5.01 -5.59 18.42
C GLU A 163 -4.44 -6.82 17.68
N PRO A 164 -3.59 -6.60 16.66
CA PRO A 164 -2.89 -7.70 16.02
C PRO A 164 -2.12 -8.45 17.12
N SER A 165 -2.34 -9.76 17.23
CA SER A 165 -1.64 -10.54 18.22
C SER A 165 -0.14 -10.49 17.93
N GLU A 166 0.67 -10.35 18.97
CA GLU A 166 2.14 -10.38 18.88
C GLU A 166 2.61 -11.63 18.12
N GLU A 167 1.91 -12.76 18.28
CA GLU A 167 2.15 -13.99 17.55
C GLU A 167 2.02 -13.88 16.02
N ASP A 168 1.12 -13.06 15.51
CA ASP A 168 0.92 -12.89 14.06
C ASP A 168 2.08 -12.17 13.39
N PHE A 169 2.75 -11.28 14.11
CA PHE A 169 3.90 -10.54 13.63
C PHE A 169 5.21 -11.35 13.71
N TRP A 170 5.43 -12.07 14.84
CA TRP A 170 6.68 -12.81 15.10
C TRP A 170 6.71 -14.21 14.48
N ARG A 171 5.58 -14.78 14.13
CA ARG A 171 5.50 -16.05 13.38
C ARG A 171 5.97 -15.97 11.93
N LEU A 172 6.45 -14.80 11.47
CA LEU A 172 7.13 -14.69 10.18
C LEU A 172 8.56 -15.27 10.31
N PRO A 173 8.82 -16.50 9.81
CA PRO A 173 10.10 -17.19 10.06
C PRO A 173 11.33 -16.40 9.60
N SER A 174 11.14 -15.46 8.67
CA SER A 174 12.19 -14.62 8.10
C SER A 174 12.55 -13.40 8.94
N MET A 175 11.59 -12.79 9.66
CA MET A 175 11.86 -11.66 10.56
C MET A 175 12.64 -12.13 11.79
N ALA A 176 12.23 -13.23 12.39
CA ALA A 176 12.96 -13.82 13.52
C ALA A 176 14.39 -14.24 13.13
N LYS A 177 14.63 -14.68 11.89
CA LYS A 177 15.96 -15.04 11.37
C LYS A 177 16.79 -13.79 11.02
N TRP A 178 16.14 -12.74 10.51
CA TRP A 178 16.79 -11.46 10.20
C TRP A 178 17.20 -10.73 11.50
N LEU A 179 16.31 -10.62 12.48
CA LEU A 179 16.60 -10.02 13.78
C LEU A 179 17.73 -10.76 14.49
N ARG A 180 17.72 -12.10 14.52
CA ARG A 180 18.83 -12.88 15.08
C ARG A 180 20.17 -12.64 14.39
N ARG A 181 20.21 -12.36 13.09
CA ARG A 181 21.44 -12.08 12.36
C ARG A 181 21.98 -10.67 12.58
N HIS A 182 21.14 -9.72 12.93
CA HIS A 182 21.51 -8.30 13.03
C HIS A 182 21.55 -7.78 14.48
N SER A 183 20.89 -8.43 15.43
CA SER A 183 21.02 -8.12 16.88
C SER A 183 22.36 -8.52 17.47
N THR A 184 23.01 -9.56 16.96
CA THR A 184 24.33 -9.99 17.47
C THR A 184 25.52 -9.12 17.03
N GLY A 185 25.29 -8.13 16.14
CA GLY A 185 26.33 -7.23 15.64
C GLY A 185 26.52 -5.94 16.44
N ASN A 186 25.53 -5.51 17.22
CA ASN A 186 25.55 -4.20 17.90
C ASN A 186 26.07 -4.26 19.34
N GLU A 187 26.06 -5.41 19.98
CA GLU A 187 26.57 -5.54 21.36
C GLU A 187 28.10 -5.46 21.43
N ARG A 188 28.81 -5.71 20.33
CA ARG A 188 30.30 -5.65 20.31
C ARG A 188 30.88 -4.24 20.09
N LYS A 189 30.06 -3.24 19.73
CA LYS A 189 30.54 -1.86 19.48
C LYS A 189 30.32 -0.89 20.64
N MET A 190 29.65 -1.30 21.69
CA MET A 190 29.47 -0.49 22.92
C MET A 190 30.41 -0.90 24.07
N ALA A 191 31.29 -1.87 23.88
CA ALA A 191 32.23 -2.36 24.88
C ALA A 191 33.71 -2.13 24.52
N SER A 192 33.99 -1.14 23.64
CA SER A 192 35.37 -0.71 23.33
C SER A 192 35.52 0.79 23.48
#